data_78d9fc4d26b0fa854aa521588c31cea7
#
_entry.id   78d9fc4d26b0fa854aa521588c31cea7
#
_cell.length_a   1.000
_cell.length_b   1.000
_cell.length_c   1.000
_cell.angle_alpha   90.00
_cell.angle_beta   90.00
_cell.angle_gamma   90.00
#
_symmetry.space_group_name_H-M   'P 1'
#
loop_
_entity.id
_entity.type
_entity.pdbx_description
1 polymer ?
#
loop_
_entity_poly.entity_id
_entity_poly.type
_entity_poly.pdbx_seq_one_letter_code
_entity_poly.pdbx_strand_id
1 'polypeptide(L)'
;MYDYNFGVGKNPKKNPEKFLIFVKRLLPRWANGISDSECIAIFKILKSLKQKKKKRLVLLETGCGASTLAMFLYCALYGGTMYSWDINGSKGSFLKSVISESMGKVLGVDVNMIWNFIACSSLKPNAGVSVIKELNKKADFCFFDSWHTVDHVMLELKAFEAVASSRFVVAFDDAYYTKKHTNDSYDNMLRYKLNLKKIKQPKNNVCKPLSIEVGNYLKAKYKKVVKINESYKANCRRDIYFDYFLFDREFTFNIGMAKDKKTKLFAAFSVEK
;
A
#
# COMPACT_ATOMS: atom_id res chain seq x y z
N MET A 1 30.53 2.41 -15.52
CA MET A 1 29.16 1.88 -15.80
C MET A 1 28.98 0.69 -14.89
N TYR A 2 28.26 0.84 -13.77
CA TYR A 2 28.00 -0.29 -12.88
C TYR A 2 27.10 -1.27 -13.63
N ASP A 3 27.62 -2.46 -13.87
CA ASP A 3 26.84 -3.56 -14.43
C ASP A 3 25.87 -4.03 -13.34
N TYR A 4 24.61 -3.60 -13.43
CA TYR A 4 23.54 -3.99 -12.52
C TYR A 4 23.14 -5.47 -12.65
N ASN A 5 24.07 -6.32 -12.97
CA ASN A 5 23.95 -7.78 -12.94
C ASN A 5 23.94 -8.31 -11.50
N PHE A 6 23.06 -7.78 -10.68
CA PHE A 6 22.91 -8.10 -9.27
C PHE A 6 22.43 -9.53 -8.98
N GLY A 7 22.87 -10.55 -9.68
CA GLY A 7 22.52 -11.93 -9.37
C GLY A 7 21.02 -12.24 -9.27
N VAL A 8 20.18 -11.22 -9.37
CA VAL A 8 18.72 -11.29 -9.44
C VAL A 8 18.43 -11.87 -10.80
N GLY A 9 17.96 -13.10 -10.82
CA GLY A 9 17.71 -13.87 -12.01
C GLY A 9 17.28 -12.98 -13.17
N LYS A 10 18.12 -12.92 -14.17
CA LYS A 10 18.26 -11.97 -15.29
C LYS A 10 16.96 -11.56 -16.01
N ASN A 11 15.85 -12.16 -15.65
CA ASN A 11 14.57 -11.90 -16.28
C ASN A 11 13.47 -11.68 -15.22
N PRO A 12 13.01 -10.41 -15.01
CA PRO A 12 11.96 -10.09 -14.06
C PRO A 12 10.64 -10.82 -14.38
N LYS A 13 10.41 -11.20 -15.64
CA LYS A 13 9.23 -12.01 -16.02
C LYS A 13 9.31 -13.43 -15.48
N LYS A 14 10.53 -14.02 -15.37
CA LYS A 14 10.72 -15.36 -14.80
C LYS A 14 10.72 -15.37 -13.27
N ASN A 15 11.28 -14.32 -12.64
CA ASN A 15 11.42 -14.21 -11.19
C ASN A 15 10.90 -12.87 -10.64
N PRO A 16 9.61 -12.53 -10.84
CA PRO A 16 9.08 -11.21 -10.50
C PRO A 16 9.17 -10.91 -9.00
N GLU A 17 8.98 -11.89 -8.12
CA GLU A 17 9.05 -11.69 -6.68
C GLU A 17 10.45 -11.33 -6.20
N LYS A 18 11.49 -11.99 -6.74
CA LYS A 18 12.88 -11.65 -6.41
C LYS A 18 13.23 -10.25 -6.91
N PHE A 19 12.82 -9.93 -8.13
CA PHE A 19 13.03 -8.59 -8.69
C PHE A 19 12.30 -7.51 -7.89
N LEU A 20 11.05 -7.76 -7.48
CA LEU A 20 10.30 -6.85 -6.62
C LEU A 20 11.03 -6.56 -5.31
N ILE A 21 11.49 -7.59 -4.61
CA ILE A 21 12.19 -7.43 -3.34
C ILE A 21 13.55 -6.73 -3.53
N PHE A 22 14.24 -7.02 -4.62
CA PHE A 22 15.47 -6.32 -4.94
C PHE A 22 15.22 -4.80 -5.06
N VAL A 23 14.25 -4.36 -5.86
CA VAL A 23 13.94 -2.93 -6.03
C VAL A 23 13.42 -2.32 -4.71
N LYS A 24 12.57 -3.06 -3.97
CA LYS A 24 12.06 -2.63 -2.66
C LYS A 24 13.20 -2.30 -1.69
N ARG A 25 14.25 -3.11 -1.65
CA ARG A 25 15.40 -2.91 -0.76
C ARG A 25 16.27 -1.71 -1.11
N LEU A 26 16.10 -1.12 -2.29
CA LEU A 26 16.72 0.14 -2.66
C LEU A 26 15.97 1.36 -2.10
N LEU A 27 14.73 1.16 -1.61
CA LEU A 27 13.97 2.26 -1.03
C LEU A 27 14.51 2.65 0.36
N PRO A 28 14.59 3.95 0.66
CA PRO A 28 14.86 4.43 2.00
C PRO A 28 13.70 4.08 2.95
N ARG A 29 13.97 4.03 4.24
CA ARG A 29 13.01 3.61 5.28
C ARG A 29 11.66 4.36 5.20
N TRP A 30 11.68 5.67 4.97
CA TRP A 30 10.46 6.49 4.92
C TRP A 30 9.53 6.16 3.73
N ALA A 31 10.04 5.47 2.70
CA ALA A 31 9.27 5.00 1.55
C ALA A 31 9.06 3.47 1.58
N ASN A 32 9.56 2.76 2.59
CA ASN A 32 9.59 1.30 2.69
C ASN A 32 8.96 0.83 4.02
N GLY A 33 7.68 1.15 4.22
CA GLY A 33 6.97 0.87 5.47
C GLY A 33 6.53 -0.58 5.63
N ILE A 34 6.24 -1.31 4.55
CA ILE A 34 5.74 -2.70 4.60
C ILE A 34 6.87 -3.73 4.50
N SER A 35 6.65 -4.91 5.07
CA SER A 35 7.62 -6.01 5.00
C SER A 35 7.73 -6.62 3.59
N ASP A 36 8.84 -7.34 3.33
CA ASP A 36 9.01 -8.06 2.07
C ASP A 36 7.89 -9.09 1.83
N SER A 37 7.45 -9.76 2.89
CA SER A 37 6.38 -10.76 2.80
C SER A 37 5.02 -10.14 2.44
N GLU A 38 4.72 -8.94 2.94
CA GLU A 38 3.51 -8.20 2.58
C GLU A 38 3.56 -7.73 1.13
N CYS A 39 4.70 -7.18 0.72
CA CYS A 39 4.92 -6.75 -0.66
C CYS A 39 4.72 -7.92 -1.64
N ILE A 40 5.27 -9.10 -1.34
CA ILE A 40 5.06 -10.33 -2.11
C ILE A 40 3.58 -10.78 -2.06
N ALA A 41 2.93 -10.69 -0.89
CA ALA A 41 1.53 -11.05 -0.75
C ALA A 41 0.62 -10.20 -1.63
N ILE A 42 0.83 -8.87 -1.66
CA ILE A 42 0.10 -7.96 -2.54
C ILE A 42 0.24 -8.43 -4.00
N PHE A 43 1.47 -8.64 -4.47
CA PHE A 43 1.72 -9.09 -5.84
C PHE A 43 1.02 -10.41 -6.17
N LYS A 44 1.08 -11.41 -5.27
CA LYS A 44 0.42 -12.73 -5.45
C LYS A 44 -1.10 -12.61 -5.45
N ILE A 45 -1.68 -11.78 -4.57
CA ILE A 45 -3.12 -11.51 -4.53
C ILE A 45 -3.57 -10.95 -5.88
N LEU A 46 -2.88 -9.95 -6.42
CA LEU A 46 -3.21 -9.35 -7.71
C LEU A 46 -3.12 -10.37 -8.86
N LYS A 47 -2.09 -11.21 -8.85
CA LYS A 47 -1.94 -12.30 -9.84
C LYS A 47 -3.10 -13.29 -9.78
N SER A 48 -3.51 -13.69 -8.58
CA SER A 48 -4.68 -14.58 -8.38
C SER A 48 -6.00 -13.90 -8.81
N LEU A 49 -6.16 -12.61 -8.51
CA LEU A 49 -7.34 -11.85 -8.92
C LEU A 49 -7.44 -11.73 -10.44
N LYS A 50 -6.32 -11.54 -11.14
CA LYS A 50 -6.23 -11.52 -12.61
C LYS A 50 -6.71 -12.82 -13.23
N GLN A 51 -6.25 -13.96 -12.69
CA GLN A 51 -6.67 -15.28 -13.20
C GLN A 51 -8.19 -15.47 -13.13
N LYS A 52 -8.80 -15.02 -12.03
CA LYS A 52 -10.27 -15.10 -11.82
C LYS A 52 -11.06 -14.15 -12.73
N LYS A 53 -10.53 -12.95 -12.99
CA LYS A 53 -11.26 -11.90 -13.72
C LYS A 53 -11.03 -11.90 -15.23
N LYS A 54 -9.92 -12.45 -15.70
CA LYS A 54 -9.52 -12.49 -17.12
C LYS A 54 -9.52 -11.10 -17.83
N LYS A 55 -9.42 -10.00 -17.08
CA LYS A 55 -9.41 -8.62 -17.59
C LYS A 55 -8.24 -7.83 -17.00
N ARG A 56 -7.97 -6.64 -17.55
CA ARG A 56 -7.06 -5.67 -16.95
C ARG A 56 -7.65 -5.14 -15.65
N LEU A 57 -6.86 -5.12 -14.58
CA LEU A 57 -7.31 -4.66 -13.27
C LEU A 57 -7.13 -3.15 -13.12
N VAL A 58 -8.03 -2.54 -12.35
CA VAL A 58 -7.89 -1.19 -11.82
C VAL A 58 -7.56 -1.29 -10.34
N LEU A 59 -6.39 -0.78 -9.97
CA LEU A 59 -5.83 -0.89 -8.62
C LEU A 59 -5.82 0.48 -7.95
N LEU A 60 -6.19 0.52 -6.69
CA LEU A 60 -6.14 1.73 -5.87
C LEU A 60 -5.22 1.52 -4.66
N GLU A 61 -4.65 2.62 -4.19
CA GLU A 61 -3.79 2.66 -3.02
C GLU A 61 -3.98 3.97 -2.27
N THR A 62 -4.15 3.90 -0.96
CA THR A 62 -4.14 5.09 -0.09
C THR A 62 -2.89 5.04 0.79
N GLY A 63 -2.02 6.05 0.62
CA GLY A 63 -0.63 6.01 1.08
C GLY A 63 0.27 5.27 0.10
N CYS A 64 1.23 5.95 -0.53
CA CYS A 64 2.18 5.29 -1.45
C CYS A 64 3.48 4.88 -0.73
N GLY A 65 4.13 3.83 -1.23
CA GLY A 65 5.35 3.31 -0.64
C GLY A 65 5.87 2.06 -1.35
N ALA A 66 6.37 1.10 -0.58
CA ALA A 66 6.84 -0.17 -1.13
C ALA A 66 5.71 -1.02 -1.75
N SER A 67 4.46 -0.86 -1.30
CA SER A 67 3.27 -1.46 -1.91
C SER A 67 3.06 -1.00 -3.35
N THR A 68 3.37 0.28 -3.64
CA THR A 68 3.34 0.84 -4.99
C THR A 68 4.20 0.05 -5.97
N LEU A 69 5.38 -0.44 -5.54
CA LEU A 69 6.26 -1.27 -6.36
C LEU A 69 5.59 -2.59 -6.76
N ALA A 70 4.91 -3.25 -5.81
CA ALA A 70 4.22 -4.52 -6.06
C ALA A 70 3.08 -4.35 -7.07
N MET A 71 2.29 -3.29 -6.89
CA MET A 71 1.16 -2.96 -7.76
C MET A 71 1.64 -2.53 -9.16
N PHE A 72 2.69 -1.71 -9.21
CA PHE A 72 3.29 -1.29 -10.48
C PHE A 72 3.86 -2.48 -11.25
N LEU A 73 4.68 -3.32 -10.60
CA LEU A 73 5.24 -4.51 -11.24
C LEU A 73 4.15 -5.43 -11.78
N TYR A 74 3.07 -5.62 -11.01
CA TYR A 74 1.93 -6.38 -11.47
C TYR A 74 1.33 -5.78 -12.75
N CYS A 75 1.04 -4.47 -12.77
CA CYS A 75 0.46 -3.79 -13.93
C CYS A 75 1.39 -3.84 -15.15
N ALA A 76 2.69 -3.67 -14.96
CA ALA A 76 3.69 -3.73 -16.01
C ALA A 76 3.79 -5.13 -16.66
N LEU A 77 3.65 -6.19 -15.87
CA LEU A 77 3.75 -7.58 -16.37
C LEU A 77 2.44 -8.12 -16.96
N TYR A 78 1.30 -7.75 -16.39
CA TYR A 78 0.01 -8.39 -16.70
C TYR A 78 -1.05 -7.43 -17.25
N GLY A 79 -0.70 -6.16 -17.36
CA GLY A 79 -1.61 -5.09 -17.76
C GLY A 79 -2.54 -4.67 -16.63
N GLY A 80 -2.86 -3.38 -16.63
CA GLY A 80 -3.71 -2.74 -15.63
C GLY A 80 -3.37 -1.26 -15.51
N THR A 81 -4.08 -0.58 -14.61
CA THR A 81 -3.84 0.82 -14.27
C THR A 81 -3.94 0.96 -12.76
N MET A 82 -3.09 1.76 -12.16
CA MET A 82 -3.14 2.02 -10.74
C MET A 82 -3.23 3.52 -10.43
N TYR A 83 -3.87 3.82 -9.32
CA TYR A 83 -4.06 5.16 -8.77
C TYR A 83 -3.64 5.14 -7.31
N SER A 84 -2.76 6.06 -6.92
CA SER A 84 -2.30 6.19 -5.53
C SER A 84 -2.51 7.60 -5.03
N TRP A 85 -3.01 7.73 -3.82
CA TRP A 85 -3.17 8.99 -3.10
C TRP A 85 -2.19 9.04 -1.94
N ASP A 86 -1.44 10.13 -1.86
CA ASP A 86 -0.61 10.47 -0.70
C ASP A 86 -0.59 11.98 -0.53
N ILE A 87 -0.65 12.45 0.71
CA ILE A 87 -0.54 13.89 1.01
C ILE A 87 0.87 14.42 0.78
N ASN A 88 1.86 13.54 0.74
CA ASN A 88 3.26 13.88 0.49
C ASN A 88 3.60 13.77 -1.00
N GLY A 89 3.48 14.86 -1.72
CA GLY A 89 3.80 14.93 -3.15
C GLY A 89 5.25 14.56 -3.48
N SER A 90 6.20 14.92 -2.61
CA SER A 90 7.61 14.57 -2.78
C SER A 90 7.86 13.07 -2.72
N LYS A 91 7.13 12.35 -1.87
CA LYS A 91 7.20 10.89 -1.77
C LYS A 91 6.76 10.22 -3.09
N GLY A 92 5.66 10.70 -3.67
CA GLY A 92 5.19 10.20 -4.96
C GLY A 92 6.17 10.48 -6.09
N SER A 93 6.73 11.68 -6.16
CA SER A 93 7.74 12.06 -7.16
C SER A 93 9.01 11.20 -7.04
N PHE A 94 9.49 10.98 -5.81
CA PHE A 94 10.62 10.10 -5.53
C PHE A 94 10.35 8.67 -6.00
N LEU A 95 9.22 8.10 -5.64
CA LEU A 95 8.84 6.75 -6.07
C LEU A 95 8.70 6.64 -7.59
N LYS A 96 8.17 7.67 -8.28
CA LYS A 96 8.14 7.71 -9.74
C LYS A 96 9.53 7.63 -10.35
N SER A 97 10.48 8.38 -9.82
CA SER A 97 11.87 8.33 -10.29
C SER A 97 12.47 6.94 -10.08
N VAL A 98 12.34 6.36 -8.87
CA VAL A 98 12.86 5.02 -8.58
C VAL A 98 12.24 3.97 -9.49
N ILE A 99 10.93 3.99 -9.67
CA ILE A 99 10.22 3.02 -10.52
C ILE A 99 10.62 3.18 -11.99
N SER A 100 10.74 4.42 -12.49
CA SER A 100 11.16 4.70 -13.86
C SER A 100 12.57 4.18 -14.13
N GLU A 101 13.52 4.51 -13.25
CA GLU A 101 14.93 4.14 -13.41
C GLU A 101 15.21 2.64 -13.17
N SER A 102 14.35 1.95 -12.46
CA SER A 102 14.47 0.51 -12.19
C SER A 102 13.51 -0.32 -13.03
N MET A 103 12.27 -0.45 -12.57
CA MET A 103 11.25 -1.33 -13.18
C MET A 103 10.86 -0.85 -14.59
N GLY A 104 10.70 0.45 -14.79
CA GLY A 104 10.32 1.05 -16.08
C GLY A 104 11.33 0.72 -17.16
N LYS A 105 12.62 1.02 -16.92
CA LYS A 105 13.70 0.73 -17.86
C LYS A 105 13.85 -0.78 -18.14
N VAL A 106 13.87 -1.60 -17.08
CA VAL A 106 14.08 -3.05 -17.22
C VAL A 106 12.93 -3.73 -17.97
N LEU A 107 11.69 -3.26 -17.79
CA LEU A 107 10.51 -3.82 -18.43
C LEU A 107 10.13 -3.13 -19.76
N GLY A 108 10.77 -2.03 -20.10
CA GLY A 108 10.48 -1.23 -21.29
C GLY A 108 9.08 -0.59 -21.24
N VAL A 109 8.65 -0.08 -20.08
CA VAL A 109 7.33 0.52 -19.88
C VAL A 109 7.42 1.94 -19.34
N ASP A 110 6.53 2.82 -19.82
CA ASP A 110 6.38 4.16 -19.26
C ASP A 110 5.54 4.10 -17.98
N VAL A 111 6.12 4.63 -16.90
CA VAL A 111 5.48 4.69 -15.58
C VAL A 111 4.16 5.48 -15.62
N ASN A 112 4.11 6.57 -16.38
CA ASN A 112 2.94 7.44 -16.46
C ASN A 112 1.74 6.79 -17.17
N MET A 113 1.98 5.81 -18.02
CA MET A 113 0.92 5.02 -18.65
C MET A 113 0.25 4.03 -17.72
N ILE A 114 0.92 3.69 -16.60
CA ILE A 114 0.48 2.67 -15.65
C ILE A 114 0.02 3.30 -14.33
N TRP A 115 0.80 4.27 -13.81
CA TRP A 115 0.62 4.80 -12.47
C TRP A 115 0.24 6.27 -12.45
N ASN A 116 -0.96 6.53 -11.93
CA ASN A 116 -1.51 7.85 -11.69
C ASN A 116 -1.34 8.19 -10.21
N PHE A 117 -0.39 9.05 -9.89
CA PHE A 117 -0.18 9.56 -8.54
C PHE A 117 -0.94 10.87 -8.33
N ILE A 118 -1.65 10.98 -7.21
CA ILE A 118 -2.50 12.12 -6.85
C ILE A 118 -2.05 12.64 -5.49
N ALA A 119 -1.44 13.82 -5.49
CA ALA A 119 -0.87 14.45 -4.29
C ALA A 119 -1.96 15.14 -3.44
N CYS A 120 -2.83 14.36 -2.84
CA CYS A 120 -3.84 14.85 -1.88
C CYS A 120 -4.37 13.72 -1.00
N SER A 121 -5.22 14.07 -0.03
CA SER A 121 -5.93 13.08 0.78
C SER A 121 -6.83 12.20 -0.09
N SER A 122 -6.83 10.89 0.15
CA SER A 122 -7.72 9.90 -0.46
C SER A 122 -9.22 10.22 -0.26
N LEU A 123 -9.55 10.96 0.80
CA LEU A 123 -10.91 11.38 1.14
C LEU A 123 -11.26 12.79 0.65
N LYS A 124 -10.36 13.47 -0.07
CA LYS A 124 -10.62 14.83 -0.57
C LYS A 124 -11.82 14.81 -1.54
N PRO A 125 -12.85 15.65 -1.34
CA PRO A 125 -13.97 15.76 -2.28
C PRO A 125 -13.48 16.06 -3.70
N ASN A 126 -14.04 15.37 -4.70
CA ASN A 126 -13.77 15.52 -6.12
C ASN A 126 -12.32 15.27 -6.59
N ALA A 127 -11.43 14.87 -5.69
CA ALA A 127 -10.04 14.56 -6.02
C ALA A 127 -9.50 13.28 -5.34
N GLY A 128 -10.16 12.81 -4.28
CA GLY A 128 -9.85 11.55 -3.61
C GLY A 128 -10.33 10.34 -4.40
N VAL A 129 -10.54 9.22 -3.73
CA VAL A 129 -10.95 7.94 -4.35
C VAL A 129 -12.22 8.08 -5.19
N SER A 130 -13.10 9.02 -4.87
CA SER A 130 -14.33 9.30 -5.64
C SER A 130 -14.08 9.65 -7.11
N VAL A 131 -12.92 10.20 -7.46
CA VAL A 131 -12.57 10.57 -8.85
C VAL A 131 -12.60 9.38 -9.82
N ILE A 132 -12.42 8.17 -9.31
CA ILE A 132 -12.52 6.94 -10.13
C ILE A 132 -13.91 6.78 -10.77
N LYS A 133 -14.94 7.31 -10.11
CA LYS A 133 -16.31 7.35 -10.67
C LYS A 133 -16.38 8.27 -11.89
N GLU A 134 -15.75 9.44 -11.80
CA GLU A 134 -15.69 10.42 -12.91
C GLU A 134 -14.96 9.86 -14.13
N LEU A 135 -13.97 8.99 -13.90
CA LEU A 135 -13.25 8.27 -14.95
C LEU A 135 -14.04 7.08 -15.52
N ASN A 136 -15.27 6.87 -15.08
CA ASN A 136 -16.12 5.72 -15.44
C ASN A 136 -15.41 4.37 -15.28
N LYS A 137 -14.61 4.22 -14.23
CA LYS A 137 -13.86 3.01 -13.91
C LYS A 137 -14.43 2.30 -12.70
N LYS A 138 -14.20 1.00 -12.63
CA LYS A 138 -14.51 0.16 -11.46
C LYS A 138 -13.23 -0.46 -10.93
N ALA A 139 -12.95 -0.21 -9.67
CA ALA A 139 -11.75 -0.68 -8.99
C ALA A 139 -11.88 -2.15 -8.57
N ASP A 140 -10.82 -2.90 -8.77
CA ASP A 140 -10.75 -4.34 -8.48
C ASP A 140 -10.00 -4.67 -7.20
N PHE A 141 -9.13 -3.75 -6.77
CA PHE A 141 -8.27 -3.90 -5.60
C PHE A 141 -8.03 -2.54 -4.96
N CYS A 142 -7.95 -2.50 -3.63
CA CYS A 142 -7.44 -1.35 -2.88
C CYS A 142 -6.51 -1.82 -1.76
N PHE A 143 -5.36 -1.16 -1.64
CA PHE A 143 -4.47 -1.27 -0.50
C PHE A 143 -4.57 -0.01 0.35
N PHE A 144 -4.87 -0.18 1.64
CA PHE A 144 -5.03 0.92 2.60
C PHE A 144 -3.82 1.00 3.51
N ASP A 145 -3.03 2.04 3.34
CA ASP A 145 -1.77 2.30 4.07
C ASP A 145 -1.57 3.82 4.29
N SER A 146 -2.65 4.55 4.57
CA SER A 146 -2.61 6.00 4.77
C SER A 146 -2.54 6.35 6.25
N TRP A 147 -3.67 6.38 6.92
CA TRP A 147 -3.81 6.74 8.32
C TRP A 147 -4.40 5.57 9.11
N HIS A 148 -3.62 5.02 10.04
CA HIS A 148 -3.91 3.72 10.68
C HIS A 148 -4.91 3.83 11.85
N THR A 149 -6.03 4.53 11.67
CA THR A 149 -7.15 4.49 12.62
C THR A 149 -8.36 3.82 12.01
N VAL A 150 -9.13 3.12 12.82
CA VAL A 150 -10.31 2.39 12.33
C VAL A 150 -11.29 3.34 11.65
N ASP A 151 -11.56 4.50 12.22
CA ASP A 151 -12.52 5.45 11.65
C ASP A 151 -12.06 5.99 10.29
N HIS A 152 -10.76 6.31 10.15
CA HIS A 152 -10.22 6.80 8.88
C HIS A 152 -10.27 5.72 7.81
N VAL A 153 -9.78 4.53 8.11
CA VAL A 153 -9.79 3.40 7.15
C VAL A 153 -11.21 3.00 6.78
N MET A 154 -12.18 3.09 7.71
CA MET A 154 -13.59 2.83 7.40
C MET A 154 -14.20 3.88 6.47
N LEU A 155 -13.77 5.14 6.55
CA LEU A 155 -14.17 6.18 5.58
C LEU A 155 -13.57 5.90 4.20
N GLU A 156 -12.28 5.57 4.12
CA GLU A 156 -11.63 5.20 2.87
C GLU A 156 -12.27 3.95 2.24
N LEU A 157 -12.57 2.93 3.06
CA LEU A 157 -13.25 1.72 2.60
C LEU A 157 -14.62 2.03 2.00
N LYS A 158 -15.42 2.89 2.64
CA LYS A 158 -16.72 3.33 2.10
C LYS A 158 -16.57 4.09 0.79
N ALA A 159 -15.58 4.97 0.68
CA ALA A 159 -15.27 5.69 -0.55
C ALA A 159 -14.86 4.71 -1.68
N PHE A 160 -14.03 3.72 -1.36
CA PHE A 160 -13.64 2.67 -2.29
C PHE A 160 -14.83 1.81 -2.73
N GLU A 161 -15.72 1.42 -1.82
CA GLU A 161 -16.90 0.58 -2.13
C GLU A 161 -17.82 1.22 -3.18
N ALA A 162 -17.92 2.54 -3.19
CA ALA A 162 -18.71 3.28 -4.18
C ALA A 162 -18.18 3.10 -5.61
N VAL A 163 -16.89 2.87 -5.75
CA VAL A 163 -16.20 2.70 -7.05
C VAL A 163 -15.76 1.24 -7.30
N ALA A 164 -15.95 0.34 -6.35
CA ALA A 164 -15.51 -1.05 -6.46
C ALA A 164 -16.35 -1.86 -7.45
N SER A 165 -15.69 -2.77 -8.17
CA SER A 165 -16.34 -3.75 -9.04
C SER A 165 -17.20 -4.75 -8.22
N SER A 166 -17.99 -5.60 -8.90
CA SER A 166 -18.84 -6.61 -8.23
C SER A 166 -18.03 -7.63 -7.43
N ARG A 167 -16.81 -7.92 -7.85
CA ARG A 167 -15.83 -8.73 -7.10
C ARG A 167 -14.58 -7.91 -6.92
N PHE A 168 -14.15 -7.70 -5.71
CA PHE A 168 -12.97 -6.90 -5.38
C PHE A 168 -12.19 -7.50 -4.23
N VAL A 169 -10.96 -7.01 -4.06
CA VAL A 169 -10.13 -7.34 -2.91
C VAL A 169 -9.72 -6.04 -2.22
N VAL A 170 -9.79 -6.04 -0.90
CA VAL A 170 -9.24 -4.99 -0.05
C VAL A 170 -8.13 -5.57 0.81
N ALA A 171 -7.04 -4.84 0.95
CA ALA A 171 -5.92 -5.21 1.80
C ALA A 171 -5.49 -4.01 2.64
N PHE A 172 -4.98 -4.28 3.85
CA PHE A 172 -4.69 -3.28 4.85
C PHE A 172 -3.32 -3.55 5.45
N ASP A 173 -2.48 -2.52 5.54
CA ASP A 173 -1.36 -2.50 6.47
C ASP A 173 -1.85 -2.18 7.87
N ASP A 174 -0.99 -2.41 8.87
CA ASP A 174 -1.32 -2.22 10.30
C ASP A 174 -2.69 -2.78 10.73
N ALA A 175 -3.09 -3.90 10.11
CA ALA A 175 -4.41 -4.50 10.23
C ALA A 175 -4.80 -4.92 11.66
N TYR A 176 -3.83 -4.90 12.59
CA TYR A 176 -4.02 -5.20 14.01
C TYR A 176 -3.99 -3.96 14.90
N TYR A 177 -3.98 -2.78 14.29
CA TYR A 177 -4.09 -1.52 15.00
C TYR A 177 -5.44 -1.40 15.71
N THR A 178 -5.42 -0.91 16.95
CA THR A 178 -6.59 -0.89 17.85
C THR A 178 -7.05 0.52 18.21
N LYS A 179 -6.49 1.56 17.60
CA LYS A 179 -6.94 2.94 17.83
C LYS A 179 -8.12 3.28 16.94
N LYS A 180 -9.17 3.81 17.55
CA LYS A 180 -10.39 4.25 16.86
C LYS A 180 -10.19 5.59 16.18
N HIS A 181 -9.59 6.54 16.88
CA HIS A 181 -9.34 7.89 16.39
C HIS A 181 -7.84 8.18 16.35
N THR A 182 -7.47 9.15 15.53
CA THR A 182 -6.10 9.63 15.47
C THR A 182 -5.63 10.07 16.85
N ASN A 183 -4.51 9.55 17.24
CA ASN A 183 -3.86 9.90 18.47
C ASN A 183 -2.71 10.80 18.16
N ASP A 184 -2.98 11.84 18.03
CA ASP A 184 -2.45 13.00 17.51
C ASP A 184 -1.20 13.55 18.12
N SER A 185 -0.15 12.67 18.21
CA SER A 185 1.20 13.21 18.36
C SER A 185 1.55 14.12 17.16
N TYR A 186 1.17 13.75 15.93
CA TYR A 186 1.41 14.57 14.75
C TYR A 186 0.48 15.79 14.70
N ASP A 187 -0.83 15.62 14.88
CA ASP A 187 -1.77 16.72 14.93
C ASP A 187 -1.51 17.62 16.15
N ASN A 188 -1.15 17.05 17.30
CA ASN A 188 -0.77 17.85 18.45
C ASN A 188 0.58 18.55 18.25
N MET A 189 1.52 17.98 17.51
CA MET A 189 2.75 18.64 17.11
C MET A 189 2.48 19.81 16.15
N LEU A 190 1.61 19.61 15.16
CA LEU A 190 1.15 20.65 14.26
C LEU A 190 0.40 21.76 15.03
N ARG A 191 -0.51 21.39 15.94
CA ARG A 191 -1.23 22.35 16.80
C ARG A 191 -0.30 23.12 17.70
N TYR A 192 0.71 22.48 18.27
CA TYR A 192 1.76 23.16 19.03
C TYR A 192 2.49 24.20 18.18
N LYS A 193 2.92 23.83 16.96
CA LYS A 193 3.56 24.76 16.01
C LYS A 193 2.67 25.93 15.59
N LEU A 194 1.35 25.72 15.58
CA LEU A 194 0.34 26.72 15.21
C LEU A 194 -0.29 27.42 16.42
N ASN A 195 0.25 27.23 17.64
CA ASN A 195 -0.31 27.77 18.89
C ASN A 195 -1.80 27.43 19.14
N LEU A 196 -2.25 26.28 18.64
CA LEU A 196 -3.61 25.79 18.83
C LEU A 196 -3.72 24.88 20.06
N LYS A 197 -4.91 24.85 20.70
CA LYS A 197 -5.16 23.96 21.83
C LYS A 197 -4.92 22.51 21.46
N LYS A 198 -4.24 21.76 22.35
CA LYS A 198 -4.02 20.32 22.24
C LYS A 198 -5.36 19.59 22.20
N ILE A 199 -5.49 18.61 21.30
CA ILE A 199 -6.66 17.72 21.25
C ILE A 199 -6.59 16.78 22.46
N LYS A 200 -7.63 16.78 23.29
CA LYS A 200 -7.79 15.77 24.36
C LYS A 200 -8.29 14.48 23.72
N GLN A 201 -7.61 13.39 24.06
CA GLN A 201 -8.06 12.07 23.62
C GLN A 201 -9.37 11.67 24.28
N PRO A 202 -10.30 11.04 23.54
CA PRO A 202 -11.43 10.36 24.14
C PRO A 202 -10.92 9.28 25.12
N LYS A 203 -11.56 9.17 26.31
CA LYS A 203 -11.18 8.16 27.32
C LYS A 203 -11.20 6.73 26.77
N ASN A 204 -12.04 6.45 25.78
CA ASN A 204 -12.21 5.12 25.15
C ASN A 204 -11.75 5.13 23.67
N ASN A 205 -10.47 5.40 23.44
CA ASN A 205 -9.90 5.39 22.08
C ASN A 205 -9.44 4.01 21.59
N VAL A 206 -9.63 2.97 22.37
CA VAL A 206 -9.28 1.59 22.01
C VAL A 206 -10.51 0.86 21.48
N CYS A 207 -10.35 0.18 20.37
CA CYS A 207 -11.39 -0.64 19.74
C CYS A 207 -10.82 -2.03 19.38
N LYS A 208 -11.65 -2.88 18.78
CA LYS A 208 -11.15 -4.14 18.19
C LYS A 208 -10.12 -3.85 17.09
N PRO A 209 -9.18 -4.77 16.84
CA PRO A 209 -8.23 -4.63 15.74
C PRO A 209 -8.92 -4.28 14.41
N LEU A 210 -8.28 -3.42 13.61
CA LEU A 210 -8.80 -2.97 12.31
C LEU A 210 -9.28 -4.14 11.43
N SER A 211 -8.52 -5.24 11.38
CA SER A 211 -8.91 -6.44 10.61
C SER A 211 -10.21 -7.09 11.09
N ILE A 212 -10.55 -6.97 12.38
CA ILE A 212 -11.81 -7.49 12.93
C ILE A 212 -12.95 -6.53 12.61
N GLU A 213 -12.76 -5.22 12.83
CA GLU A 213 -13.79 -4.21 12.53
C GLU A 213 -14.17 -4.21 11.04
N VAL A 214 -13.17 -4.18 10.16
CA VAL A 214 -13.38 -4.28 8.71
C VAL A 214 -14.01 -5.61 8.33
N GLY A 215 -13.53 -6.72 8.88
CA GLY A 215 -14.07 -8.06 8.59
C GLY A 215 -15.55 -8.19 8.97
N ASN A 216 -15.93 -7.67 10.15
CA ASN A 216 -17.31 -7.66 10.62
C ASN A 216 -18.20 -6.78 9.73
N TYR A 217 -17.75 -5.57 9.41
CA TYR A 217 -18.44 -4.66 8.51
C TYR A 217 -18.70 -5.28 7.14
N LEU A 218 -17.67 -5.85 6.52
CA LEU A 218 -17.80 -6.48 5.20
C LEU A 218 -18.75 -7.68 5.24
N LYS A 219 -18.66 -8.56 6.26
CA LYS A 219 -19.53 -9.73 6.41
C LYS A 219 -21.00 -9.35 6.67
N ALA A 220 -21.24 -8.24 7.38
CA ALA A 220 -22.59 -7.74 7.58
C ALA A 220 -23.23 -7.18 6.30
N LYS A 221 -22.39 -6.70 5.37
CA LYS A 221 -22.85 -6.01 4.15
C LYS A 221 -22.91 -6.91 2.92
N TYR A 222 -22.01 -7.89 2.80
CA TYR A 222 -21.83 -8.70 1.60
C TYR A 222 -22.05 -10.19 1.87
N LYS A 223 -22.67 -10.87 0.89
CA LYS A 223 -22.99 -12.30 1.00
C LYS A 223 -21.74 -13.20 1.07
N LYS A 224 -20.66 -12.79 0.39
CA LYS A 224 -19.46 -13.61 0.32
C LYS A 224 -18.23 -12.78 0.64
N VAL A 225 -17.66 -13.01 1.81
CA VAL A 225 -16.43 -12.37 2.29
C VAL A 225 -15.48 -13.44 2.80
N VAL A 226 -14.28 -13.51 2.19
CA VAL A 226 -13.25 -14.48 2.55
C VAL A 226 -11.98 -13.73 2.94
N LYS A 227 -11.47 -13.99 4.14
CA LYS A 227 -10.14 -13.50 4.57
C LYS A 227 -9.07 -14.35 3.87
N ILE A 228 -8.19 -13.72 3.13
CA ILE A 228 -7.26 -14.40 2.21
C ILE A 228 -5.77 -14.27 2.55
N ASN A 229 -5.41 -13.45 3.54
CA ASN A 229 -4.02 -13.17 3.89
C ASN A 229 -3.21 -14.42 4.28
N GLU A 230 -3.82 -15.40 4.94
CA GLU A 230 -3.14 -16.64 5.37
C GLU A 230 -2.70 -17.50 4.19
N SER A 231 -3.49 -17.52 3.11
CA SER A 231 -3.16 -18.24 1.87
C SER A 231 -1.89 -17.72 1.19
N TYR A 232 -1.48 -16.50 1.47
CA TYR A 232 -0.30 -15.86 0.88
C TYR A 232 0.90 -15.80 1.82
N LYS A 233 0.79 -16.41 3.02
CA LYS A 233 1.87 -16.49 4.02
C LYS A 233 2.52 -15.13 4.27
N ALA A 234 1.72 -14.08 4.34
CA ALA A 234 2.14 -12.74 4.74
C ALA A 234 2.53 -12.78 6.23
N ASN A 235 3.67 -13.39 6.52
CA ASN A 235 4.25 -13.42 7.85
C ASN A 235 4.99 -12.11 8.05
N CYS A 236 4.76 -11.48 9.17
CA CYS A 236 5.48 -10.28 9.54
C CYS A 236 6.95 -10.60 9.73
N ARG A 237 7.76 -9.98 8.93
CA ARG A 237 9.19 -9.88 9.11
C ARG A 237 9.53 -8.42 9.06
N ARG A 238 10.20 -7.92 10.08
CA ARG A 238 10.73 -6.56 10.04
C ARG A 238 11.90 -6.52 9.08
N ASP A 239 11.91 -5.50 8.24
CA ASP A 239 13.09 -5.17 7.46
C ASP A 239 14.16 -4.61 8.41
N ILE A 240 15.41 -4.99 8.18
CA ILE A 240 16.56 -4.47 8.89
C ILE A 240 17.16 -3.37 8.03
N TYR A 241 17.29 -2.19 8.60
CA TYR A 241 17.87 -1.03 7.94
C TYR A 241 19.23 -0.72 8.55
N PHE A 242 20.12 -0.24 7.72
CA PHE A 242 21.38 0.35 8.12
C PHE A 242 21.30 1.86 7.87
N ASP A 243 21.42 2.63 8.94
CA ASP A 243 21.42 4.09 8.89
C ASP A 243 22.89 4.58 8.94
N TYR A 244 23.26 5.49 8.07
CA TYR A 244 24.55 6.14 8.13
C TYR A 244 24.44 7.62 7.76
N PHE A 245 25.38 8.40 8.24
CA PHE A 245 25.46 9.83 7.98
C PHE A 245 26.62 10.13 7.04
N LEU A 246 26.35 10.91 6.00
CA LEU A 246 27.35 11.42 5.08
C LEU A 246 27.02 12.88 4.75
N PHE A 247 27.97 13.79 5.03
CA PHE A 247 27.78 15.24 4.83
C PHE A 247 26.50 15.77 5.50
N ASP A 248 26.28 15.45 6.77
CA ASP A 248 25.11 15.82 7.56
C ASP A 248 23.75 15.35 7.00
N ARG A 249 23.78 14.36 6.11
CA ARG A 249 22.58 13.71 5.59
C ARG A 249 22.49 12.27 6.07
N GLU A 250 21.31 11.91 6.52
CA GLU A 250 20.98 10.53 6.88
C GLU A 250 20.64 9.74 5.64
N PHE A 251 21.24 8.57 5.49
CA PHE A 251 20.93 7.58 4.47
C PHE A 251 20.55 6.28 5.15
N THR A 252 19.50 5.65 4.66
CA THR A 252 18.98 4.40 5.21
C THR A 252 18.94 3.34 4.12
N PHE A 253 19.58 2.20 4.37
CA PHE A 253 19.51 1.03 3.49
C PHE A 253 18.80 -0.13 4.16
N ASN A 254 17.98 -0.82 3.39
CA ASN A 254 17.42 -2.10 3.81
C ASN A 254 18.46 -3.21 3.57
N ILE A 255 18.98 -3.80 4.63
CA ILE A 255 19.98 -4.86 4.57
C ILE A 255 19.41 -6.27 4.75
N GLY A 256 18.12 -6.39 4.97
CA GLY A 256 17.49 -7.69 5.12
C GLY A 256 16.20 -7.68 5.93
N MET A 257 15.82 -8.86 6.40
CA MET A 257 14.62 -9.07 7.20
C MET A 257 14.93 -9.76 8.51
N ALA A 258 14.45 -9.21 9.62
CA ALA A 258 14.37 -9.92 10.90
C ALA A 258 13.06 -10.69 11.02
N LYS A 259 13.10 -11.88 11.57
CA LYS A 259 11.90 -12.68 11.83
C LYS A 259 11.22 -12.14 13.08
N ASP A 260 10.07 -11.48 12.92
CA ASP A 260 9.21 -11.09 14.02
C ASP A 260 8.05 -12.09 14.15
N LYS A 261 8.03 -12.86 15.24
CA LYS A 261 6.99 -13.87 15.48
C LYS A 261 5.67 -13.28 16.02
N LYS A 262 5.66 -12.01 16.44
CA LYS A 262 4.57 -11.46 17.25
C LYS A 262 3.64 -10.49 16.51
N THR A 263 4.07 -9.85 15.45
CA THR A 263 3.29 -8.77 14.83
C THR A 263 2.72 -9.21 13.48
N LYS A 264 1.41 -9.41 13.43
CA LYS A 264 0.71 -9.58 12.14
C LYS A 264 0.22 -8.22 11.70
N LEU A 265 0.81 -7.63 10.67
CA LEU A 265 0.46 -6.29 10.20
C LEU A 265 -0.57 -6.31 9.08
N PHE A 266 -0.58 -7.34 8.26
CA PHE A 266 -1.36 -7.40 7.02
C PHE A 266 -2.66 -8.19 7.16
N ALA A 267 -3.74 -7.65 6.59
CA ALA A 267 -4.99 -8.39 6.35
C ALA A 267 -5.52 -8.12 4.94
N ALA A 268 -6.13 -9.13 4.34
CA ALA A 268 -6.79 -8.99 3.05
C ALA A 268 -8.10 -9.77 3.00
N PHE A 269 -9.11 -9.18 2.32
CA PHE A 269 -10.44 -9.75 2.15
C PHE A 269 -10.84 -9.75 0.68
N SER A 270 -11.27 -10.91 0.19
CA SER A 270 -11.96 -11.04 -1.09
C SER A 270 -13.45 -10.90 -0.87
N VAL A 271 -14.08 -10.02 -1.62
CA VAL A 271 -15.49 -9.66 -1.48
C VAL A 271 -16.23 -9.85 -2.79
N GLU A 272 -17.42 -10.41 -2.72
CA GLU A 272 -18.38 -10.52 -3.83
C GLU A 272 -19.68 -9.82 -3.40
N LYS A 273 -20.09 -8.77 -4.18
CA LYS A 273 -21.31 -7.98 -3.94
C LYS A 273 -22.58 -8.80 -4.16
#